data_f965dcef0e379e8b7549f9ec48d905f7
#
_entry.id   f965dcef0e379e8b7549f9ec48d905f7
#
_cell.length_a   1.000
_cell.length_b   1.000
_cell.length_c   1.000
_cell.angle_alpha   90.00
_cell.angle_beta   90.00
_cell.angle_gamma   90.00
#
_symmetry.space_group_name_H-M   'P 1'
#
loop_
_entity.id
_entity.type
_entity.pdbx_description
1 polymer ?
#
loop_
_entity_poly.entity_id
_entity_poly.type
_entity_poly.pdbx_seq_one_letter_code
_entity_poly.pdbx_strand_id
1 'polypeptide(L)'
;VGGSSLFFGSPIWTFNWNPPFEEPLKRLARTGCKGFELTAWSVDMLGYYTSEKIRELKAIAEGEGLTLTNFFYNLPFSYKEGAPTSTVDLDGFRRGVDVVAEIGAPIVTSMTPYPFQSDVKPILQRPISQEWSARVEPEWNWTAEYDAVVDGFAQACEIAAKAGLRVAIEPHPYRWVSSGQGMLRLIERTGAANLGMNFDPSHLFPAGDMPHYVVLSLGNRIFNTHFSDNEGHTNAHWRPGRGKIDWKAIFAALRTIGYSGPITLELEDAPGASHWTHFRPATPEFDDEMRRGMDYLRAAAAELDIKIS
;
A
#
# COMPACT_ATOMS: atom_id res chain seq x y z
N VAL A 1 -23.56 -13.12 14.61
CA VAL A 1 -22.23 -12.97 14.05
C VAL A 1 -22.42 -12.05 12.86
N GLY A 2 -22.10 -10.73 13.02
CA GLY A 2 -22.25 -9.74 11.95
C GLY A 2 -21.33 -10.13 10.80
N GLY A 3 -21.90 -10.26 9.61
CA GLY A 3 -21.16 -10.55 8.41
C GLY A 3 -20.16 -9.41 8.15
N SER A 4 -18.88 -9.74 8.04
CA SER A 4 -17.87 -8.80 7.61
C SER A 4 -18.21 -8.29 6.21
N SER A 5 -18.40 -7.01 6.08
CA SER A 5 -18.69 -6.40 4.78
C SER A 5 -17.38 -6.10 4.07
N LEU A 6 -16.93 -7.03 3.22
CA LEU A 6 -15.91 -6.73 2.25
C LEU A 6 -16.51 -5.87 1.14
N PHE A 7 -15.74 -4.93 0.66
CA PHE A 7 -16.11 -4.05 -0.45
C PHE A 7 -14.89 -3.71 -1.30
N PHE A 8 -15.12 -3.41 -2.58
CA PHE A 8 -14.03 -3.03 -3.45
C PHE A 8 -13.61 -1.58 -3.28
N GLY A 9 -12.31 -1.36 -3.32
CA GLY A 9 -11.67 -0.06 -3.36
C GLY A 9 -10.59 0.00 -4.44
N SER A 10 -10.05 1.18 -4.65
CA SER A 10 -8.85 1.38 -5.46
C SER A 10 -8.08 2.61 -5.00
N PRO A 11 -6.76 2.59 -5.11
CA PRO A 11 -5.98 3.78 -4.86
C PRO A 11 -6.12 4.76 -6.02
N ILE A 12 -6.15 6.05 -5.69
CA ILE A 12 -6.39 7.12 -6.65
C ILE A 12 -5.28 7.24 -7.70
N TRP A 13 -4.06 6.86 -7.35
CA TRP A 13 -2.91 7.00 -8.25
C TRP A 13 -2.97 6.07 -9.47
N THR A 14 -3.72 4.99 -9.42
CA THR A 14 -3.95 4.15 -10.61
C THR A 14 -4.85 4.83 -11.64
N PHE A 15 -5.63 5.84 -11.23
CA PHE A 15 -6.44 6.69 -12.11
C PHE A 15 -5.72 7.97 -12.50
N ASN A 16 -5.00 8.59 -11.58
CA ASN A 16 -4.12 9.73 -11.84
C ASN A 16 -2.99 9.77 -10.81
N TRP A 17 -1.74 9.63 -11.26
CA TRP A 17 -0.58 9.54 -10.39
C TRP A 17 -0.37 10.78 -9.51
N ASN A 18 -0.64 11.95 -10.05
CA ASN A 18 -0.52 13.23 -9.36
C ASN A 18 -1.86 13.94 -9.28
N PRO A 19 -2.05 14.85 -8.30
CA PRO A 19 -3.25 15.69 -8.30
C PRO A 19 -3.39 16.50 -9.62
N PRO A 20 -4.60 16.97 -9.96
CA PRO A 20 -5.80 16.97 -9.11
C PRO A 20 -6.54 15.63 -9.08
N PHE A 21 -7.25 15.33 -7.98
CA PHE A 21 -7.92 14.06 -7.76
C PHE A 21 -9.45 14.09 -7.88
N GLU A 22 -10.07 15.23 -8.14
CA GLU A 22 -11.51 15.41 -8.18
C GLU A 22 -12.18 14.55 -9.27
N GLU A 23 -11.71 14.62 -10.50
CA GLU A 23 -12.24 13.79 -11.60
C GLU A 23 -11.83 12.31 -11.46
N PRO A 24 -10.59 11.97 -11.06
CA PRO A 24 -10.24 10.60 -10.69
C PRO A 24 -11.17 9.97 -9.66
N LEU A 25 -11.60 10.67 -8.60
CA LEU A 25 -12.55 10.15 -7.60
C LEU A 25 -13.91 9.80 -8.23
N LYS A 26 -14.48 10.70 -9.01
CA LYS A 26 -15.75 10.45 -9.72
C LYS A 26 -15.63 9.27 -10.69
N ARG A 27 -14.48 9.15 -11.35
CA ARG A 27 -14.22 8.04 -12.26
C ARG A 27 -14.11 6.71 -11.53
N LEU A 28 -13.38 6.68 -10.40
CA LEU A 28 -13.26 5.52 -9.55
C LEU A 28 -14.65 5.02 -9.09
N ALA A 29 -15.54 5.91 -8.65
CA ALA A 29 -16.90 5.55 -8.28
C ALA A 29 -17.66 4.85 -9.43
N ARG A 30 -17.49 5.32 -10.67
CA ARG A 30 -18.14 4.72 -11.86
C ARG A 30 -17.66 3.29 -12.19
N THR A 31 -16.52 2.85 -11.66
CA THR A 31 -16.09 1.44 -11.80
C THR A 31 -16.88 0.49 -10.91
N GLY A 32 -17.57 1.01 -9.89
CA GLY A 32 -18.30 0.22 -8.88
C GLY A 32 -17.55 0.05 -7.57
N CYS A 33 -16.36 0.66 -7.42
CA CYS A 33 -15.67 0.73 -6.13
C CYS A 33 -16.47 1.53 -5.10
N LYS A 34 -16.34 1.15 -3.83
CA LYS A 34 -16.92 1.81 -2.65
C LYS A 34 -15.87 2.44 -1.76
N GLY A 35 -14.63 1.99 -1.89
CA GLY A 35 -13.48 2.51 -1.17
C GLY A 35 -12.50 3.23 -2.09
N PHE A 36 -11.78 4.19 -1.51
CA PHE A 36 -10.66 4.83 -2.20
C PHE A 36 -9.53 5.15 -1.22
N GLU A 37 -8.35 5.35 -1.78
CA GLU A 37 -7.18 5.77 -1.05
C GLU A 37 -6.59 7.02 -1.69
N LEU A 38 -6.08 7.91 -0.87
CA LEU A 38 -5.33 9.08 -1.30
C LEU A 38 -3.84 8.89 -1.08
N THR A 39 -3.03 9.76 -1.66
CA THR A 39 -1.58 9.65 -1.57
C THR A 39 -0.88 11.00 -1.51
N ALA A 40 0.30 11.00 -0.88
CA ALA A 40 1.32 12.01 -1.07
C ALA A 40 2.70 11.34 -1.20
N TRP A 41 3.33 11.50 -2.35
CA TRP A 41 4.63 10.89 -2.64
C TRP A 41 5.80 11.63 -1.98
N SER A 42 5.57 12.86 -1.55
CA SER A 42 6.58 13.70 -0.91
C SER A 42 5.94 14.67 0.08
N VAL A 43 6.78 15.26 0.92
CA VAL A 43 6.35 16.34 1.84
C VAL A 43 5.77 17.53 1.08
N ASP A 44 6.33 17.87 -0.09
CA ASP A 44 5.83 18.98 -0.91
C ASP A 44 4.42 18.74 -1.42
N MET A 45 4.10 17.50 -1.77
CA MET A 45 2.77 17.11 -2.24
C MET A 45 1.69 17.27 -1.16
N LEU A 46 2.06 17.26 0.12
CA LEU A 46 1.12 17.58 1.21
C LEU A 46 0.50 18.98 1.06
N GLY A 47 1.20 19.92 0.41
CA GLY A 47 0.69 21.26 0.11
C GLY A 47 -0.56 21.29 -0.78
N TYR A 48 -0.86 20.21 -1.51
CA TYR A 48 -2.13 20.08 -2.23
C TYR A 48 -3.33 19.96 -1.29
N TYR A 49 -3.15 19.36 -0.12
CA TYR A 49 -4.22 19.06 0.83
C TYR A 49 -4.45 20.25 1.78
N THR A 50 -4.80 21.40 1.22
CA THR A 50 -5.30 22.51 2.05
C THR A 50 -6.65 22.15 2.68
N SER A 51 -7.04 22.78 3.79
CA SER A 51 -8.33 22.53 4.43
C SER A 51 -9.53 22.75 3.49
N GLU A 52 -9.40 23.68 2.51
CA GLU A 52 -10.40 23.87 1.46
C GLU A 52 -10.45 22.65 0.52
N LYS A 53 -9.29 22.20 0.04
CA LYS A 53 -9.20 21.03 -0.84
C LYS A 53 -9.68 19.74 -0.15
N ILE A 54 -9.35 19.57 1.12
CA ILE A 54 -9.84 18.45 1.93
C ILE A 54 -11.37 18.45 1.99
N ARG A 55 -12.00 19.61 2.24
CA ARG A 55 -13.47 19.71 2.24
C ARG A 55 -14.08 19.40 0.88
N GLU A 56 -13.46 19.86 -0.21
CA GLU A 56 -13.90 19.56 -1.57
C GLU A 56 -13.83 18.05 -1.87
N LEU A 57 -12.70 17.41 -1.60
CA LEU A 57 -12.53 15.95 -1.83
C LEU A 57 -13.50 15.12 -0.99
N LYS A 58 -13.73 15.51 0.27
CA LYS A 58 -14.74 14.85 1.13
C LYS A 58 -16.15 14.97 0.56
N ALA A 59 -16.53 16.16 0.11
CA ALA A 59 -17.85 16.40 -0.48
C ALA A 59 -18.07 15.57 -1.77
N ILE A 60 -17.03 15.48 -2.63
CA ILE A 60 -17.07 14.62 -3.82
C ILE A 60 -17.21 13.15 -3.41
N ALA A 61 -16.39 12.68 -2.48
CA ALA A 61 -16.43 11.29 -2.02
C ALA A 61 -17.80 10.94 -1.43
N GLU A 62 -18.37 11.81 -0.60
CA GLU A 62 -19.71 11.64 -0.03
C GLU A 62 -20.79 11.60 -1.11
N GLY A 63 -20.74 12.55 -2.06
CA GLY A 63 -21.67 12.62 -3.20
C GLY A 63 -21.63 11.39 -4.12
N GLU A 64 -20.47 10.77 -4.26
CA GLU A 64 -20.25 9.54 -5.05
C GLU A 64 -20.45 8.25 -4.21
N GLY A 65 -20.72 8.35 -2.92
CA GLY A 65 -20.87 7.20 -2.02
C GLY A 65 -19.57 6.44 -1.76
N LEU A 66 -18.43 7.13 -1.78
CA LEU A 66 -17.11 6.56 -1.55
C LEU A 66 -16.66 6.73 -0.10
N THR A 67 -15.97 5.73 0.42
CA THR A 67 -15.34 5.75 1.75
C THR A 67 -13.82 5.83 1.62
N LEU A 68 -13.20 6.81 2.27
CA LEU A 68 -11.75 6.89 2.39
C LEU A 68 -11.25 5.80 3.34
N THR A 69 -10.43 4.90 2.85
CA THR A 69 -9.96 3.71 3.60
C THR A 69 -8.54 3.85 4.09
N ASN A 70 -7.71 4.59 3.36
CA ASN A 70 -6.28 4.68 3.62
C ASN A 70 -5.70 5.96 3.00
N PHE A 71 -4.56 6.40 3.53
CA PHE A 71 -3.75 7.43 2.92
C PHE A 71 -2.31 6.90 2.77
N PHE A 72 -1.85 6.78 1.54
CA PHE A 72 -0.50 6.33 1.27
C PHE A 72 0.46 7.52 1.36
N TYR A 73 1.33 7.51 2.36
CA TYR A 73 2.34 8.53 2.56
C TYR A 73 3.68 7.89 2.89
N ASN A 74 4.57 7.94 1.93
CA ASN A 74 5.92 7.47 2.16
C ASN A 74 6.56 8.25 3.30
N LEU A 75 6.96 7.52 4.34
CA LEU A 75 7.84 8.07 5.36
C LEU A 75 9.06 8.67 4.68
N PRO A 76 9.29 9.98 4.83
CA PRO A 76 10.45 10.58 4.20
C PRO A 76 11.70 10.07 4.91
N PHE A 77 12.49 9.29 4.18
CA PHE A 77 13.81 8.87 4.61
C PHE A 77 14.84 9.83 4.00
N SER A 78 15.68 10.42 4.84
CA SER A 78 16.81 11.19 4.36
C SER A 78 18.04 10.32 4.29
N TYR A 79 18.61 10.21 3.09
CA TYR A 79 19.94 9.67 2.88
C TYR A 79 20.94 10.83 3.01
N LYS A 80 21.69 10.88 4.11
CA LYS A 80 22.81 11.81 4.25
C LYS A 80 24.09 11.06 3.99
N GLU A 81 24.98 11.66 3.22
CA GLU A 81 26.34 11.12 3.03
C GLU A 81 26.99 10.91 4.40
N GLY A 82 27.49 9.70 4.67
CA GLY A 82 28.12 9.33 5.95
C GLY A 82 27.16 9.12 7.12
N ALA A 83 25.85 9.17 6.93
CA ALA A 83 24.84 8.81 7.94
C ALA A 83 24.29 7.39 7.69
N PRO A 84 23.74 6.71 8.72
CA PRO A 84 22.94 5.51 8.51
C PRO A 84 21.91 5.77 7.41
N THR A 85 21.76 4.82 6.49
CA THR A 85 20.91 4.95 5.30
C THR A 85 19.42 5.11 5.61
N SER A 86 19.03 5.11 6.89
CA SER A 86 17.67 4.91 7.35
C SER A 86 17.18 5.94 8.37
N THR A 87 17.61 7.19 8.23
CA THR A 87 17.08 8.25 9.11
C THR A 87 15.69 8.68 8.64
N VAL A 88 14.70 8.51 9.52
CA VAL A 88 13.32 8.98 9.26
C VAL A 88 13.23 10.50 9.49
N ASP A 89 12.66 11.22 8.55
CA ASP A 89 12.23 12.60 8.78
C ASP A 89 10.89 12.62 9.53
N LEU A 90 10.99 12.61 10.86
CA LEU A 90 9.81 12.60 11.74
C LEU A 90 9.00 13.91 11.67
N ASP A 91 9.60 15.03 11.31
CA ASP A 91 8.88 16.30 11.16
C ASP A 91 8.06 16.31 9.86
N GLY A 92 8.61 15.81 8.78
CA GLY A 92 7.87 15.55 7.56
C GLY A 92 6.73 14.56 7.78
N PHE A 93 6.97 13.50 8.57
CA PHE A 93 5.94 12.52 8.90
C PHE A 93 4.80 13.13 9.73
N ARG A 94 5.09 13.96 10.74
CA ARG A 94 4.06 14.68 11.52
C ARG A 94 3.14 15.50 10.62
N ARG A 95 3.71 16.25 9.67
CA ARG A 95 2.90 17.03 8.70
C ARG A 95 1.98 16.12 7.88
N GLY A 96 2.46 14.96 7.47
CA GLY A 96 1.62 13.96 6.80
C GLY A 96 0.49 13.44 7.69
N VAL A 97 0.80 13.09 8.94
CA VAL A 97 -0.18 12.64 9.93
C VAL A 97 -1.27 13.70 10.19
N ASP A 98 -0.91 14.99 10.26
CA ASP A 98 -1.87 16.06 10.43
C ASP A 98 -2.85 16.14 9.26
N VAL A 99 -2.37 16.01 8.02
CA VAL A 99 -3.20 15.95 6.81
C VAL A 99 -4.09 14.70 6.83
N VAL A 100 -3.54 13.53 7.16
CA VAL A 100 -4.29 12.26 7.22
C VAL A 100 -5.41 12.34 8.27
N ALA A 101 -5.14 12.92 9.42
CA ALA A 101 -6.13 13.11 10.48
C ALA A 101 -7.23 14.11 10.05
N GLU A 102 -6.88 15.23 9.43
CA GLU A 102 -7.84 16.24 8.95
C GLU A 102 -8.74 15.67 7.85
N ILE A 103 -8.18 14.92 6.91
CA ILE A 103 -8.97 14.28 5.85
C ILE A 103 -9.78 13.09 6.36
N GLY A 104 -9.39 12.49 7.49
CA GLY A 104 -10.16 11.45 8.18
C GLY A 104 -9.88 10.03 7.70
N ALA A 105 -8.72 9.77 7.11
CA ALA A 105 -8.32 8.40 6.81
C ALA A 105 -7.95 7.66 8.11
N PRO A 106 -8.37 6.39 8.29
CA PRO A 106 -8.10 5.64 9.52
C PRO A 106 -6.68 5.05 9.56
N ILE A 107 -6.00 5.00 8.44
CA ILE A 107 -4.71 4.35 8.25
C ILE A 107 -3.80 5.27 7.44
N VAL A 108 -2.54 5.36 7.85
CA VAL A 108 -1.46 5.87 7.02
C VAL A 108 -0.57 4.69 6.61
N THR A 109 -0.48 4.46 5.30
CA THR A 109 0.38 3.41 4.75
C THR A 109 1.71 3.98 4.28
N SER A 110 2.76 3.25 4.50
CA SER A 110 4.11 3.59 4.06
C SER A 110 4.89 2.33 3.67
N MET A 111 6.07 2.53 3.12
CA MET A 111 7.06 1.48 2.84
C MET A 111 8.28 1.69 3.73
N THR A 112 9.03 0.61 3.99
CA THR A 112 10.37 0.75 4.58
C THR A 112 11.39 1.20 3.52
N PRO A 113 12.50 1.83 3.91
CA PRO A 113 13.56 2.16 2.96
C PRO A 113 14.25 0.91 2.42
N TYR A 114 15.11 1.10 1.43
CA TYR A 114 16.05 0.09 1.02
C TYR A 114 17.21 0.01 2.02
N PRO A 115 17.76 -1.19 2.27
CA PRO A 115 18.92 -1.37 3.16
C PRO A 115 20.26 -0.98 2.51
N PHE A 116 20.23 -0.34 1.35
CA PHE A 116 21.42 0.04 0.60
C PHE A 116 21.15 1.31 -0.21
N GLN A 117 22.22 2.03 -0.52
CA GLN A 117 22.18 3.06 -1.54
C GLN A 117 22.41 2.41 -2.92
N SER A 118 21.65 2.82 -3.89
CA SER A 118 21.84 2.38 -5.28
C SER A 118 22.05 3.60 -6.17
N ASP A 119 23.10 3.57 -6.95
CA ASP A 119 23.36 4.57 -7.99
C ASP A 119 22.43 4.39 -9.19
N VAL A 120 21.77 3.25 -9.29
CA VAL A 120 20.82 2.92 -10.34
C VAL A 120 19.42 3.18 -9.85
N LYS A 121 18.65 4.02 -10.54
CA LYS A 121 17.23 4.19 -10.28
C LYS A 121 16.55 2.83 -10.50
N PRO A 122 15.88 2.27 -9.49
CA PRO A 122 15.23 0.99 -9.63
C PRO A 122 14.18 1.06 -10.74
N ILE A 123 14.28 0.18 -11.71
CA ILE A 123 13.16 -0.16 -12.58
C ILE A 123 12.29 -1.10 -11.74
N LEU A 124 11.31 -0.52 -11.05
CA LEU A 124 10.56 -1.20 -10.00
C LEU A 124 9.74 -2.41 -10.47
N GLN A 125 9.62 -2.61 -11.77
CA GLN A 125 8.59 -3.49 -12.28
C GLN A 125 9.04 -4.69 -13.10
N ARG A 126 10.31 -4.83 -13.48
CA ARG A 126 10.62 -5.95 -14.40
C ARG A 126 12.09 -6.23 -14.61
N PRO A 127 12.41 -7.46 -14.56
CA PRO A 127 12.16 -8.45 -13.53
C PRO A 127 12.74 -7.98 -12.20
N ILE A 128 12.26 -8.52 -11.08
CA ILE A 128 12.62 -8.09 -9.72
C ILE A 128 14.14 -8.04 -9.49
N SER A 129 14.87 -8.98 -10.07
CA SER A 129 16.33 -9.13 -9.90
C SER A 129 17.15 -8.27 -10.84
N GLN A 130 16.53 -7.42 -11.66
CA GLN A 130 17.23 -6.70 -12.69
C GLN A 130 17.86 -5.42 -12.17
N GLU A 131 19.14 -5.24 -12.46
CA GLU A 131 19.84 -3.97 -12.46
C GLU A 131 19.99 -3.26 -11.10
N TRP A 132 19.94 -4.01 -10.00
CA TRP A 132 20.32 -3.47 -8.72
C TRP A 132 21.82 -3.50 -8.56
N SER A 133 22.44 -2.32 -8.57
CA SER A 133 23.81 -2.12 -8.10
C SER A 133 23.75 -1.57 -6.69
N ALA A 134 23.91 -2.44 -5.72
CA ALA A 134 24.01 -2.03 -4.33
C ALA A 134 25.47 -1.78 -3.99
N ARG A 135 25.77 -0.61 -3.40
CA ARG A 135 27.06 -0.33 -2.83
C ARG A 135 27.04 -0.75 -1.36
N VAL A 136 27.97 -1.60 -0.99
CA VAL A 136 28.17 -2.00 0.41
C VAL A 136 29.45 -1.31 0.90
N GLU A 137 29.29 -0.41 1.85
CA GLU A 137 30.43 0.26 2.49
C GLU A 137 31.16 -0.71 3.42
N PRO A 138 32.51 -0.62 3.54
CA PRO A 138 33.31 -1.57 4.33
C PRO A 138 32.90 -1.67 5.80
N GLU A 139 32.40 -0.58 6.38
CA GLU A 139 32.01 -0.50 7.79
C GLU A 139 30.50 -0.62 8.02
N TRP A 140 29.77 -1.04 6.96
CA TRP A 140 28.33 -1.15 7.04
C TRP A 140 27.88 -2.20 8.04
N ASN A 141 27.08 -1.79 9.03
CA ASN A 141 26.60 -2.65 10.12
C ASN A 141 25.11 -2.91 9.97
N TRP A 142 24.76 -4.08 9.45
CA TRP A 142 23.37 -4.50 9.24
C TRP A 142 22.48 -4.32 10.48
N THR A 143 22.97 -4.70 11.65
CA THR A 143 22.17 -4.65 12.87
C THR A 143 21.91 -3.20 13.28
N ALA A 144 22.93 -2.34 13.26
CA ALA A 144 22.76 -0.93 13.60
C ALA A 144 21.82 -0.20 12.64
N GLU A 145 21.91 -0.49 11.34
CA GLU A 145 21.01 0.07 10.33
C GLU A 145 19.57 -0.38 10.54
N TYR A 146 19.37 -1.68 10.81
CA TYR A 146 18.03 -2.20 11.07
C TYR A 146 17.45 -1.64 12.39
N ASP A 147 18.26 -1.48 13.41
CA ASP A 147 17.85 -0.86 14.68
C ASP A 147 17.38 0.59 14.47
N ALA A 148 18.09 1.36 13.64
CA ALA A 148 17.68 2.72 13.28
C ALA A 148 16.31 2.75 12.54
N VAL A 149 16.05 1.78 11.68
CA VAL A 149 14.72 1.61 11.03
C VAL A 149 13.65 1.31 12.06
N VAL A 150 13.91 0.37 12.97
CA VAL A 150 12.98 0.00 14.06
C VAL A 150 12.64 1.20 14.92
N ASP A 151 13.65 1.95 15.37
CA ASP A 151 13.46 3.16 16.20
C ASP A 151 12.67 4.24 15.46
N GLY A 152 12.96 4.45 14.18
CA GLY A 152 12.22 5.40 13.34
C GLY A 152 10.74 5.02 13.22
N PHE A 153 10.44 3.75 12.96
CA PHE A 153 9.05 3.28 12.88
C PHE A 153 8.34 3.28 14.23
N ALA A 154 9.03 2.97 15.33
CA ALA A 154 8.46 3.08 16.67
C ALA A 154 8.00 4.51 16.96
N GLN A 155 8.85 5.52 16.70
CA GLN A 155 8.52 6.93 16.86
C GLN A 155 7.40 7.38 15.91
N ALA A 156 7.42 6.92 14.66
CA ALA A 156 6.34 7.20 13.70
C ALA A 156 4.99 6.64 14.18
N CYS A 157 4.98 5.43 14.73
CA CYS A 157 3.79 4.82 15.32
C CYS A 157 3.27 5.61 16.53
N GLU A 158 4.14 6.12 17.38
CA GLU A 158 3.73 7.00 18.49
C GLU A 158 3.10 8.31 18.01
N ILE A 159 3.66 8.91 16.95
CA ILE A 159 3.09 10.12 16.34
C ILE A 159 1.70 9.83 15.79
N ALA A 160 1.54 8.77 15.01
CA ALA A 160 0.27 8.36 14.43
C ALA A 160 -0.77 7.98 15.51
N ALA A 161 -0.36 7.28 16.59
CA ALA A 161 -1.23 6.91 17.70
C ALA A 161 -1.85 8.13 18.41
N LYS A 162 -1.10 9.22 18.56
CA LYS A 162 -1.61 10.49 19.16
C LYS A 162 -2.72 11.10 18.32
N ALA A 163 -2.72 10.86 17.02
CA ALA A 163 -3.78 11.27 16.09
C ALA A 163 -4.88 10.21 15.91
N GLY A 164 -4.84 9.10 16.64
CA GLY A 164 -5.79 8.00 16.53
C GLY A 164 -5.62 7.13 15.27
N LEU A 165 -4.48 7.21 14.60
CA LEU A 165 -4.21 6.51 13.35
C LEU A 165 -3.47 5.19 13.56
N ARG A 166 -3.74 4.23 12.68
CA ARG A 166 -2.92 3.05 12.48
C ARG A 166 -1.86 3.33 11.41
N VAL A 167 -0.72 2.67 11.55
CA VAL A 167 0.37 2.67 10.56
C VAL A 167 0.39 1.32 9.87
N ALA A 168 0.29 1.28 8.56
CA ALA A 168 0.45 0.07 7.78
C ALA A 168 1.75 0.13 6.97
N ILE A 169 2.48 -0.97 6.93
CA ILE A 169 3.64 -1.11 6.06
C ILE A 169 3.27 -2.03 4.91
N GLU A 170 3.56 -1.56 3.71
CA GLU A 170 3.48 -2.38 2.52
C GLU A 170 4.85 -3.00 2.23
N PRO A 171 4.97 -4.32 2.32
CA PRO A 171 6.20 -5.01 1.95
C PRO A 171 6.49 -4.85 0.46
N HIS A 172 7.73 -4.51 0.13
CA HIS A 172 8.19 -4.45 -1.25
C HIS A 172 9.49 -5.23 -1.42
N PRO A 173 9.73 -5.86 -2.55
CA PRO A 173 11.01 -6.50 -2.84
C PRO A 173 12.19 -5.58 -2.55
N TYR A 174 13.27 -6.15 -1.99
CA TYR A 174 14.55 -5.48 -1.64
C TYR A 174 14.49 -4.41 -0.53
N ARG A 175 13.32 -4.09 0.03
CA ARG A 175 13.22 -3.18 1.17
C ARG A 175 13.51 -3.92 2.49
N TRP A 176 13.71 -3.18 3.58
CA TRP A 176 13.89 -3.77 4.91
C TRP A 176 12.74 -4.70 5.31
N VAL A 177 11.53 -4.38 4.90
CA VAL A 177 10.38 -5.28 4.99
C VAL A 177 9.98 -5.65 3.56
N SER A 178 10.31 -6.86 3.17
CA SER A 178 10.02 -7.43 1.85
C SER A 178 9.25 -8.76 1.93
N SER A 179 8.86 -9.17 3.15
CA SER A 179 8.20 -10.45 3.39
C SER A 179 7.30 -10.40 4.62
N GLY A 180 6.44 -11.40 4.77
CA GLY A 180 5.63 -11.58 5.98
C GLY A 180 6.47 -11.73 7.24
N GLN A 181 7.58 -12.47 7.17
CA GLN A 181 8.51 -12.62 8.30
C GLN A 181 9.23 -11.32 8.64
N GLY A 182 9.60 -10.54 7.63
CA GLY A 182 10.16 -9.20 7.82
C GLY A 182 9.18 -8.29 8.55
N MET A 183 7.88 -8.36 8.20
CA MET A 183 6.85 -7.58 8.87
C MET A 183 6.62 -8.01 10.34
N LEU A 184 6.55 -9.31 10.61
CA LEU A 184 6.43 -9.81 11.98
C LEU A 184 7.61 -9.36 12.85
N ARG A 185 8.83 -9.43 12.31
CA ARG A 185 10.04 -8.95 12.98
C ARG A 185 9.97 -7.44 13.28
N LEU A 186 9.48 -6.62 12.36
CA LEU A 186 9.33 -5.19 12.61
C LEU A 186 8.28 -4.90 13.69
N ILE A 187 7.13 -5.59 13.65
CA ILE A 187 6.09 -5.48 14.68
C ILE A 187 6.62 -5.87 16.06
N GLU A 188 7.31 -6.99 16.15
CA GLU A 188 7.89 -7.48 17.40
C GLU A 188 8.93 -6.51 17.97
N ARG A 189 9.83 -6.01 17.12
CA ARG A 189 10.91 -5.12 17.51
C ARG A 189 10.43 -3.72 17.90
N THR A 190 9.45 -3.17 17.22
CA THR A 190 8.86 -1.86 17.58
C THR A 190 7.96 -1.94 18.80
N GLY A 191 7.32 -3.08 19.06
CA GLY A 191 6.31 -3.24 20.09
C GLY A 191 5.04 -2.40 19.88
N ALA A 192 4.89 -1.72 18.74
CA ALA A 192 3.81 -0.78 18.49
C ALA A 192 2.47 -1.51 18.23
N ALA A 193 1.46 -1.18 19.04
CA ALA A 193 0.14 -1.80 18.94
C ALA A 193 -0.62 -1.37 17.67
N ASN A 194 -0.35 -0.18 17.15
CA ASN A 194 -0.98 0.39 15.97
C ASN A 194 -0.18 0.17 14.67
N LEU A 195 0.84 -0.71 14.68
CA LEU A 195 1.59 -1.12 13.49
C LEU A 195 1.02 -2.41 12.90
N GLY A 196 0.78 -2.42 11.59
CA GLY A 196 0.32 -3.59 10.85
C GLY A 196 0.76 -3.56 9.39
N MET A 197 0.17 -4.44 8.59
CA MET A 197 0.50 -4.61 7.18
C MET A 197 -0.59 -4.03 6.28
N ASN A 198 -0.19 -3.32 5.25
CA ASN A 198 -0.93 -3.23 4.01
C ASN A 198 -0.56 -4.47 3.18
N PHE A 199 -1.50 -5.39 3.05
CA PHE A 199 -1.24 -6.70 2.46
C PHE A 199 -1.33 -6.62 0.95
N ASP A 200 -0.17 -6.69 0.28
CA ASP A 200 -0.08 -6.82 -1.17
C ASP A 200 0.53 -8.18 -1.55
N PRO A 201 -0.29 -9.13 -2.05
CA PRO A 201 0.21 -10.42 -2.48
C PRO A 201 1.14 -10.34 -3.70
N SER A 202 1.02 -9.29 -4.53
CA SER A 202 1.84 -9.17 -5.74
C SER A 202 3.28 -8.72 -5.45
N HIS A 203 3.53 -8.11 -4.30
CA HIS A 203 4.88 -7.89 -3.80
C HIS A 203 5.46 -9.13 -3.09
N LEU A 204 4.62 -9.84 -2.34
CA LEU A 204 5.02 -10.97 -1.51
C LEU A 204 5.31 -12.23 -2.34
N PHE A 205 4.48 -12.50 -3.34
CA PHE A 205 4.57 -13.71 -4.16
C PHE A 205 5.90 -13.83 -4.91
N PRO A 206 6.36 -12.82 -5.66
CA PRO A 206 7.66 -12.88 -6.29
C PRO A 206 8.85 -12.77 -5.31
N ALA A 207 8.62 -12.27 -4.10
CA ALA A 207 9.63 -12.30 -3.03
C ALA A 207 9.80 -13.69 -2.39
N GLY A 208 8.97 -14.67 -2.78
CA GLY A 208 9.05 -16.06 -2.34
C GLY A 208 8.11 -16.42 -1.18
N ASP A 209 7.25 -15.51 -0.75
CA ASP A 209 6.22 -15.81 0.23
C ASP A 209 5.05 -16.59 -0.40
N MET A 210 4.33 -17.32 0.45
CA MET A 210 3.00 -17.83 0.13
C MET A 210 1.95 -16.87 0.72
N PRO A 211 1.30 -16.00 -0.06
CA PRO A 211 0.53 -14.87 0.45
C PRO A 211 -0.55 -15.26 1.47
N HIS A 212 -1.26 -16.37 1.26
CA HIS A 212 -2.28 -16.84 2.20
C HIS A 212 -1.71 -17.25 3.58
N TYR A 213 -0.47 -17.75 3.66
CA TYR A 213 0.19 -18.01 4.95
C TYR A 213 0.64 -16.71 5.61
N VAL A 214 1.01 -15.69 4.85
CA VAL A 214 1.29 -14.37 5.40
C VAL A 214 0.05 -13.81 6.09
N VAL A 215 -1.13 -13.91 5.45
CA VAL A 215 -2.41 -13.50 6.06
C VAL A 215 -2.64 -14.21 7.38
N LEU A 216 -2.49 -15.55 7.42
CA LEU A 216 -2.70 -16.33 8.65
C LEU A 216 -1.69 -15.96 9.76
N SER A 217 -0.43 -15.69 9.39
CA SER A 217 0.61 -15.37 10.37
C SER A 217 0.47 -13.97 10.95
N LEU A 218 -0.01 -13.01 10.19
CA LEU A 218 -0.22 -11.62 10.61
C LEU A 218 -1.56 -11.44 11.37
N GLY A 219 -2.57 -12.23 11.02
CA GLY A 219 -3.88 -12.18 11.67
C GLY A 219 -4.48 -10.76 11.67
N ASN A 220 -4.85 -10.27 12.85
CA ASN A 220 -5.46 -8.94 13.03
C ASN A 220 -4.49 -7.76 12.76
N ARG A 221 -3.24 -8.03 12.38
CA ARG A 221 -2.29 -7.03 11.91
C ARG A 221 -2.38 -6.76 10.41
N ILE A 222 -3.26 -7.43 9.66
CA ILE A 222 -3.66 -7.01 8.32
C ILE A 222 -4.64 -5.85 8.47
N PHE A 223 -4.22 -4.64 8.09
CA PHE A 223 -5.04 -3.43 8.26
C PHE A 223 -5.71 -2.97 6.98
N ASN A 224 -5.09 -3.22 5.84
CA ASN A 224 -5.54 -2.86 4.52
C ASN A 224 -5.03 -3.88 3.49
N THR A 225 -5.54 -3.83 2.27
CA THR A 225 -5.09 -4.73 1.19
C THR A 225 -4.88 -3.96 -0.10
N HIS A 226 -3.83 -4.34 -0.86
CA HIS A 226 -3.64 -3.98 -2.26
C HIS A 226 -3.61 -5.24 -3.10
N PHE A 227 -4.58 -5.41 -3.98
CA PHE A 227 -4.73 -6.62 -4.77
C PHE A 227 -4.40 -6.36 -6.24
N SER A 228 -3.35 -7.00 -6.69
CA SER A 228 -2.98 -7.17 -8.08
C SER A 228 -2.37 -8.56 -8.28
N ASP A 229 -2.08 -8.97 -9.49
CA ASP A 229 -1.66 -10.32 -9.82
C ASP A 229 -0.38 -10.34 -10.65
N ASN A 230 0.41 -11.39 -10.49
CA ASN A 230 1.57 -11.67 -11.32
C ASN A 230 1.87 -13.17 -11.40
N GLU A 231 2.90 -13.53 -12.14
CA GLU A 231 3.32 -14.91 -12.35
C GLU A 231 4.32 -15.43 -11.30
N GLY A 232 4.71 -14.61 -10.32
CA GLY A 232 5.66 -14.95 -9.26
C GLY A 232 7.14 -14.73 -9.63
N HIS A 233 7.44 -14.11 -10.77
CA HIS A 233 8.80 -13.81 -11.23
C HIS A 233 9.06 -12.33 -11.42
N THR A 234 8.01 -11.55 -11.62
CA THR A 234 8.08 -10.09 -11.73
C THR A 234 7.23 -9.44 -10.64
N ASN A 235 7.53 -8.19 -10.35
CA ASN A 235 6.72 -7.37 -9.45
C ASN A 235 5.61 -6.65 -10.25
N ALA A 236 4.97 -7.35 -11.19
CA ALA A 236 3.91 -6.78 -12.00
C ALA A 236 2.60 -6.68 -11.20
N HIS A 237 1.81 -5.64 -11.52
CA HIS A 237 0.52 -5.35 -10.89
C HIS A 237 -0.60 -5.45 -11.93
N TRP A 238 -0.80 -6.66 -12.43
CA TRP A 238 -1.89 -6.97 -13.37
C TRP A 238 -3.22 -7.11 -12.60
N ARG A 239 -4.32 -7.09 -13.34
CA ARG A 239 -5.61 -7.43 -12.76
C ARG A 239 -5.63 -8.88 -12.23
N PRO A 240 -6.32 -9.14 -11.10
CA PRO A 240 -6.55 -10.48 -10.60
C PRO A 240 -7.12 -11.43 -11.66
N GLY A 241 -6.58 -12.67 -11.66
CA GLY A 241 -6.91 -13.71 -12.65
C GLY A 241 -6.07 -13.68 -13.93
N ARG A 242 -5.15 -12.73 -14.05
CA ARG A 242 -4.16 -12.73 -15.15
C ARG A 242 -2.87 -13.45 -14.78
N GLY A 243 -2.56 -13.53 -13.50
CA GLY A 243 -1.34 -14.15 -12.96
C GLY A 243 -1.57 -15.56 -12.39
N LYS A 244 -0.84 -15.85 -11.32
CA LYS A 244 -0.77 -17.17 -10.66
C LYS A 244 -1.07 -17.12 -9.16
N ILE A 245 -1.41 -15.96 -8.60
CA ILE A 245 -1.74 -15.84 -7.18
C ILE A 245 -2.99 -16.66 -6.86
N ASP A 246 -2.94 -17.44 -5.78
CA ASP A 246 -4.07 -18.28 -5.32
C ASP A 246 -5.06 -17.43 -4.52
N TRP A 247 -5.97 -16.79 -5.23
CA TRP A 247 -7.00 -15.92 -4.65
C TRP A 247 -7.97 -16.63 -3.73
N LYS A 248 -8.30 -17.90 -4.01
CA LYS A 248 -9.19 -18.69 -3.13
C LYS A 248 -8.52 -18.96 -1.79
N ALA A 249 -7.24 -19.34 -1.79
CA ALA A 249 -6.49 -19.53 -0.56
C ALA A 249 -6.37 -18.21 0.23
N ILE A 250 -6.17 -17.07 -0.44
CA ILE A 250 -6.14 -15.76 0.21
C ILE A 250 -7.50 -15.44 0.85
N PHE A 251 -8.63 -15.59 0.15
CA PHE A 251 -9.95 -15.35 0.73
C PHE A 251 -10.27 -16.30 1.88
N ALA A 252 -9.88 -17.57 1.79
CA ALA A 252 -10.03 -18.52 2.89
C ALA A 252 -9.24 -18.06 4.14
N ALA A 253 -8.01 -17.57 3.95
CA ALA A 253 -7.18 -17.05 5.02
C ALA A 253 -7.76 -15.75 5.61
N LEU A 254 -8.20 -14.79 4.78
CA LEU A 254 -8.85 -13.55 5.23
C LEU A 254 -10.12 -13.84 6.06
N ARG A 255 -10.95 -14.79 5.63
CA ARG A 255 -12.10 -15.25 6.41
C ARG A 255 -11.66 -15.85 7.74
N THR A 256 -10.62 -16.67 7.75
CA THR A 256 -10.12 -17.33 8.97
C THR A 256 -9.69 -16.32 10.02
N ILE A 257 -9.05 -15.23 9.63
CA ILE A 257 -8.63 -14.16 10.55
C ILE A 257 -9.76 -13.16 10.87
N GLY A 258 -10.93 -13.29 10.24
CA GLY A 258 -12.06 -12.37 10.43
C GLY A 258 -11.82 -10.99 9.82
N TYR A 259 -11.03 -10.90 8.74
CA TYR A 259 -10.81 -9.62 8.07
C TYR A 259 -12.10 -9.02 7.55
N SER A 260 -12.30 -7.75 7.85
CA SER A 260 -13.42 -6.94 7.37
C SER A 260 -12.86 -5.57 6.96
N GLY A 261 -12.95 -5.26 5.69
CA GLY A 261 -12.37 -4.03 5.16
C GLY A 261 -12.33 -4.03 3.64
N PRO A 262 -11.63 -3.06 3.06
CA PRO A 262 -11.53 -2.94 1.62
C PRO A 262 -10.74 -4.10 1.01
N ILE A 263 -11.17 -4.50 -0.17
CA ILE A 263 -10.40 -5.27 -1.15
C ILE A 263 -9.98 -4.26 -2.21
N THR A 264 -8.82 -3.65 -2.00
CA THR A 264 -8.35 -2.54 -2.82
C THR A 264 -7.59 -3.08 -4.04
N LEU A 265 -8.05 -2.77 -5.24
CA LEU A 265 -7.36 -3.16 -6.47
C LEU A 265 -6.33 -2.09 -6.84
N GLU A 266 -5.05 -2.47 -6.83
CA GLU A 266 -3.93 -1.63 -7.24
C GLU A 266 -3.34 -2.16 -8.55
N LEU A 267 -3.87 -1.72 -9.68
CA LEU A 267 -3.57 -2.27 -11.00
C LEU A 267 -2.61 -1.38 -11.79
N GLU A 268 -1.40 -1.16 -11.29
CA GLU A 268 -0.43 -0.22 -11.89
C GLU A 268 0.09 -0.66 -13.27
N ASP A 269 0.15 -1.97 -13.53
CA ASP A 269 0.59 -2.53 -14.82
C ASP A 269 -0.57 -3.00 -15.70
N ALA A 270 -1.80 -2.64 -15.35
CA ALA A 270 -2.95 -2.92 -16.21
C ALA A 270 -2.95 -2.00 -17.43
N PRO A 271 -3.45 -2.48 -18.58
CA PRO A 271 -3.66 -1.63 -19.74
C PRO A 271 -4.47 -0.38 -19.40
N GLY A 272 -3.95 0.76 -19.79
CA GLY A 272 -4.61 2.05 -19.59
C GLY A 272 -4.49 2.65 -18.19
N ALA A 273 -3.80 2.02 -17.24
CA ALA A 273 -3.56 2.59 -15.92
C ALA A 273 -2.72 3.88 -15.97
N SER A 274 -2.94 4.77 -15.01
CA SER A 274 -1.98 5.84 -14.72
C SER A 274 -0.73 5.24 -14.09
N HIS A 275 0.42 5.83 -14.38
CA HIS A 275 1.68 5.27 -13.90
C HIS A 275 2.73 6.37 -13.71
N TRP A 276 3.59 6.19 -12.73
CA TRP A 276 4.67 7.12 -12.39
C TRP A 276 5.69 7.38 -13.53
N THR A 277 5.78 6.46 -14.51
CA THR A 277 6.71 6.61 -15.64
C THR A 277 6.23 7.58 -16.71
N HIS A 278 4.93 7.84 -16.80
CA HIS A 278 4.37 8.67 -17.86
C HIS A 278 3.40 9.76 -17.38
N PHE A 279 2.97 9.74 -16.11
CA PHE A 279 2.09 10.74 -15.49
C PHE A 279 0.84 11.08 -16.31
N ARG A 280 0.28 10.10 -17.01
CA ARG A 280 -0.94 10.27 -17.79
C ARG A 280 -2.13 9.77 -16.98
N PRO A 281 -3.28 10.46 -17.05
CA PRO A 281 -4.51 9.91 -16.48
C PRO A 281 -4.85 8.55 -17.11
N ALA A 282 -5.49 7.70 -16.33
CA ALA A 282 -5.96 6.41 -16.81
C ALA A 282 -6.91 6.56 -18.02
N THR A 283 -6.89 5.59 -18.91
CA THR A 283 -7.78 5.54 -20.10
C THR A 283 -9.03 4.69 -19.82
N PRO A 284 -10.07 4.73 -20.68
CA PRO A 284 -11.26 3.86 -20.51
C PRO A 284 -10.96 2.36 -20.47
N GLU A 285 -9.88 1.93 -21.10
CA GLU A 285 -9.42 0.53 -21.05
C GLU A 285 -9.11 0.09 -19.62
N PHE A 286 -8.59 1.00 -18.78
CA PHE A 286 -8.34 0.73 -17.37
C PHE A 286 -9.64 0.43 -16.59
N ASP A 287 -10.73 1.13 -16.89
CA ASP A 287 -12.02 0.89 -16.23
C ASP A 287 -12.53 -0.54 -16.51
N ASP A 288 -12.25 -1.07 -17.71
CA ASP A 288 -12.60 -2.45 -18.07
C ASP A 288 -11.70 -3.46 -17.34
N GLU A 289 -10.42 -3.21 -17.19
CA GLU A 289 -9.51 -4.04 -16.40
C GLU A 289 -9.91 -4.06 -14.93
N MET A 290 -10.32 -2.92 -14.35
CA MET A 290 -10.86 -2.83 -13.00
C MET A 290 -12.10 -3.72 -12.84
N ARG A 291 -13.10 -3.59 -13.73
CA ARG A 291 -14.33 -4.40 -13.65
C ARG A 291 -14.04 -5.90 -13.78
N ARG A 292 -13.19 -6.30 -14.73
CA ARG A 292 -12.78 -7.70 -14.91
C ARG A 292 -12.08 -8.26 -13.68
N GLY A 293 -11.20 -7.46 -13.04
CA GLY A 293 -10.52 -7.85 -11.79
C GLY A 293 -11.50 -8.04 -10.65
N MET A 294 -12.45 -7.11 -10.46
CA MET A 294 -13.49 -7.23 -9.44
C MET A 294 -14.39 -8.44 -9.68
N ASP A 295 -14.82 -8.69 -10.91
CA ASP A 295 -15.69 -9.83 -11.25
C ASP A 295 -14.99 -11.16 -11.00
N TYR A 296 -13.69 -11.25 -11.34
CA TYR A 296 -12.88 -12.43 -11.04
C TYR A 296 -12.79 -12.68 -9.52
N LEU A 297 -12.48 -11.65 -8.74
CA LEU A 297 -12.39 -11.77 -7.28
C LEU A 297 -13.74 -12.10 -6.64
N ARG A 298 -14.85 -11.52 -7.12
CA ARG A 298 -16.20 -11.91 -6.68
C ARG A 298 -16.48 -13.39 -6.91
N ALA A 299 -16.14 -13.89 -8.10
CA ALA A 299 -16.32 -15.29 -8.43
C ALA A 299 -15.48 -16.20 -7.51
N ALA A 300 -14.20 -15.87 -7.30
CA ALA A 300 -13.33 -16.63 -6.40
C ALA A 300 -13.81 -16.62 -4.94
N ALA A 301 -14.31 -15.49 -4.45
CA ALA A 301 -14.84 -15.32 -3.10
C ALA A 301 -16.18 -16.07 -2.93
N ALA A 302 -17.05 -16.04 -3.95
CA ALA A 302 -18.36 -16.70 -3.92
C ALA A 302 -18.26 -18.21 -3.76
N GLU A 303 -17.22 -18.86 -4.28
CA GLU A 303 -16.99 -20.30 -4.05
C GLU A 303 -16.74 -20.65 -2.58
N LEU A 304 -16.48 -19.66 -1.75
CA LEU A 304 -16.30 -19.76 -0.30
C LEU A 304 -17.44 -19.11 0.49
N ASP A 305 -18.57 -18.81 -0.14
CA ASP A 305 -19.70 -18.08 0.46
C ASP A 305 -19.33 -16.68 1.02
N ILE A 306 -18.30 -16.06 0.46
CA ILE A 306 -17.85 -14.70 0.81
C ILE A 306 -18.46 -13.71 -0.18
N LYS A 307 -19.12 -12.67 0.35
CA LYS A 307 -19.69 -11.58 -0.46
C LYS A 307 -18.80 -10.36 -0.42
N ILE A 308 -18.58 -9.75 -1.58
CA ILE A 308 -17.88 -8.48 -1.75
C ILE A 308 -18.82 -7.51 -2.45
N SER A 309 -19.15 -6.40 -1.81
CA SER A 309 -20.03 -5.35 -2.35
C SER A 309 -19.31 -4.37 -3.25
#